data_d9bd204ccf36fb96ec5b551adf3cdc37
#
_entry.id   d9bd204ccf36fb96ec5b551adf3cdc37
#
_cell.length_a   1.000
_cell.length_b   1.000
_cell.length_c   1.000
_cell.angle_alpha   90.00
_cell.angle_beta   90.00
_cell.angle_gamma   90.00
#
_symmetry.space_group_name_H-M   'P 1'
#
loop_
_entity.id
_entity.type
_entity.pdbx_description
1 polymer ?
#
loop_
_entity_poly.entity_id
_entity_poly.type
_entity_poly.pdbx_seq_one_letter_code
_entity_poly.pdbx_strand_id
1 'polypeptide(L)'
;ALALQSEMFRAVKEIGSLEVQLMYFRGNGEARASKWVTNADALAALMRQVACHGGFTQIGKVLTHARRESEKAKISALVYVGDAVEEPIDELAGRAGELALLGVPAFLFQEGDDANATRAFREIARLTKGAHCRFGPGSAAELRELLTAVAVYAAGGRKALEAMLPKPGGTGARRLLGQMRS
;
A
#
# COMPACT_ATOMS: atom_id res chain seq x y z
N ALA A 1 4.41 -15.60 2.25
CA ALA A 1 3.57 -14.89 1.27
C ALA A 1 2.10 -15.32 1.33
N LEU A 2 1.78 -16.63 1.17
CA LEU A 2 0.40 -17.16 1.19
C LEU A 2 -0.38 -16.80 2.46
N ALA A 3 0.24 -16.90 3.64
CA ALA A 3 -0.40 -16.57 4.92
C ALA A 3 -0.80 -15.08 5.01
N LEU A 4 0.02 -14.19 4.45
CA LEU A 4 -0.21 -12.76 4.47
C LEU A 4 -1.46 -12.36 3.68
N GLN A 5 -1.62 -12.90 2.47
CA GLN A 5 -2.76 -12.61 1.61
C GLN A 5 -4.07 -13.15 2.19
N SER A 6 -4.03 -14.38 2.72
CA SER A 6 -5.20 -15.00 3.35
C SER A 6 -5.71 -14.18 4.53
N GLU A 7 -4.81 -13.59 5.32
CA GLU A 7 -5.19 -12.74 6.45
C GLU A 7 -5.83 -11.42 6.02
N MET A 8 -5.34 -10.79 4.98
CA MET A 8 -5.96 -9.57 4.44
C MET A 8 -7.43 -9.82 4.05
N PHE A 9 -7.70 -10.86 3.28
CA PHE A 9 -9.07 -11.18 2.85
C PHE A 9 -9.95 -11.66 4.03
N ARG A 10 -9.38 -12.36 5.00
CA ARG A 10 -10.11 -12.78 6.19
C ARG A 10 -10.51 -11.62 7.08
N ALA A 11 -9.62 -10.64 7.23
CA ALA A 11 -9.85 -9.47 8.08
C ALA A 11 -11.04 -8.60 7.62
N VAL A 12 -11.39 -8.64 6.34
CA VAL A 12 -12.48 -7.83 5.77
C VAL A 12 -13.77 -8.60 5.52
N LYS A 13 -13.78 -9.90 5.74
CA LYS A 13 -14.93 -10.78 5.43
C LYS A 13 -16.26 -10.32 6.05
N GLU A 14 -16.20 -9.72 7.24
CA GLU A 14 -17.38 -9.23 7.95
C GLU A 14 -17.71 -7.76 7.67
N ILE A 15 -16.78 -7.03 7.03
CA ILE A 15 -16.89 -5.58 6.79
C ILE A 15 -17.37 -5.28 5.38
N GLY A 16 -16.94 -6.08 4.40
CA GLY A 16 -17.25 -5.87 2.99
C GLY A 16 -16.42 -6.75 2.07
N SER A 17 -16.49 -6.48 0.77
CA SER A 17 -15.64 -7.11 -0.23
C SER A 17 -14.31 -6.34 -0.37
N LEU A 18 -13.25 -7.07 -0.66
CA LEU A 18 -11.93 -6.52 -0.98
C LEU A 18 -11.57 -6.94 -2.41
N GLU A 19 -11.28 -5.96 -3.26
CA GLU A 19 -10.68 -6.17 -4.57
C GLU A 19 -9.26 -5.62 -4.56
N VAL A 20 -8.32 -6.41 -5.03
CA VAL A 20 -6.90 -6.07 -5.04
C VAL A 20 -6.35 -6.16 -6.45
N GLN A 21 -5.64 -5.12 -6.89
CA GLN A 21 -4.82 -5.15 -8.09
C GLN A 21 -3.35 -5.12 -7.65
N LEU A 22 -2.57 -6.06 -8.16
CA LEU A 22 -1.13 -6.10 -7.94
C LEU A 22 -0.43 -5.32 -9.05
N MET A 23 0.36 -4.32 -8.67
CA MET A 23 1.30 -3.66 -9.56
C MET A 23 2.72 -3.96 -9.14
N TYR A 24 3.55 -4.32 -10.08
CA TYR A 24 4.97 -4.57 -9.86
C TYR A 24 5.80 -3.96 -10.97
N PHE A 25 7.04 -3.68 -10.66
CA PHE A 25 8.03 -3.21 -11.64
C PHE A 25 9.30 -4.04 -11.51
N ARG A 26 10.02 -4.14 -12.63
CA ARG A 26 11.28 -4.88 -12.71
C ARG A 26 12.19 -4.25 -13.76
N GLY A 27 13.50 -4.42 -13.58
CA GLY A 27 14.51 -3.91 -14.49
C GLY A 27 14.38 -2.41 -14.75
N ASN A 28 14.81 -1.98 -15.92
CA ASN A 28 14.85 -0.57 -16.29
C ASN A 28 13.60 -0.15 -17.08
N GLY A 29 12.49 0.05 -16.39
CA GLY A 29 11.33 0.71 -16.99
C GLY A 29 10.10 -0.15 -17.22
N GLU A 30 10.12 -1.45 -16.93
CA GLU A 30 8.94 -2.30 -17.03
C GLU A 30 8.07 -2.17 -15.76
N ALA A 31 6.85 -1.69 -15.93
CA ALA A 31 5.83 -1.69 -14.89
C ALA A 31 4.57 -2.38 -15.42
N ARG A 32 4.04 -3.33 -14.67
CA ARG A 32 2.85 -4.11 -15.05
C ARG A 32 1.84 -4.14 -13.93
N ALA A 33 0.58 -4.08 -14.30
CA ALA A 33 -0.56 -4.27 -13.39
C ALA A 33 -1.30 -5.57 -13.74
N SER A 34 -1.73 -6.28 -12.72
CA SER A 34 -2.58 -7.47 -12.88
C SER A 34 -4.03 -7.07 -13.18
N LYS A 35 -4.89 -8.06 -13.40
CA LYS A 35 -6.32 -7.90 -13.23
C LYS A 35 -6.66 -7.71 -11.74
N TRP A 36 -7.81 -7.12 -11.47
CA TRP A 36 -8.38 -7.07 -10.13
C TRP A 36 -8.78 -8.47 -9.67
N VAL A 37 -8.48 -8.82 -8.44
CA VAL A 37 -8.80 -10.12 -7.83
C VAL A 37 -9.50 -9.95 -6.49
N THR A 38 -10.42 -10.87 -6.19
CA THR A 38 -11.31 -10.78 -5.03
C THR A 38 -11.03 -11.83 -3.95
N ASN A 39 -9.99 -12.65 -4.13
CA ASN A 39 -9.66 -13.70 -3.17
C ASN A 39 -8.14 -13.92 -3.01
N ALA A 40 -7.77 -14.52 -1.89
CA ALA A 40 -6.39 -14.74 -1.51
C ALA A 40 -5.62 -15.66 -2.48
N ASP A 41 -6.26 -16.68 -3.01
CA ASP A 41 -5.59 -17.66 -3.87
C ASP A 41 -5.23 -17.05 -5.22
N ALA A 42 -6.11 -16.24 -5.79
CA ALA A 42 -5.85 -15.49 -7.03
C ALA A 42 -4.71 -14.49 -6.83
N LEU A 43 -4.70 -13.73 -5.73
CA LEU A 43 -3.61 -12.81 -5.40
C LEU A 43 -2.29 -13.55 -5.20
N ALA A 44 -2.31 -14.69 -4.50
CA ALA A 44 -1.14 -15.54 -4.31
C ALA A 44 -0.59 -16.08 -5.63
N ALA A 45 -1.46 -16.49 -6.54
CA ALA A 45 -1.07 -16.96 -7.86
C ALA A 45 -0.37 -15.85 -8.67
N LEU A 46 -0.91 -14.63 -8.63
CA LEU A 46 -0.28 -13.46 -9.27
C LEU A 46 1.11 -13.16 -8.67
N MET A 47 1.23 -13.15 -7.35
CA MET A 47 2.50 -12.86 -6.67
C MET A 47 3.58 -13.90 -6.96
N ARG A 48 3.21 -15.18 -7.14
CA ARG A 48 4.17 -16.22 -7.56
C ARG A 48 4.72 -16.04 -8.97
N GLN A 49 3.99 -15.34 -9.84
CA GLN A 49 4.44 -15.04 -11.20
C GLN A 49 5.38 -13.85 -11.27
N VAL A 50 5.46 -13.04 -10.20
CA VAL A 50 6.37 -11.90 -10.13
C VAL A 50 7.78 -12.40 -9.86
N ALA A 51 8.63 -12.37 -10.87
CA ALA A 51 10.06 -12.58 -10.69
C ALA A 51 10.70 -11.25 -10.25
N CYS A 52 11.34 -11.24 -9.09
CA CYS A 52 12.10 -10.09 -8.64
C CYS A 52 13.40 -9.98 -9.44
N HIS A 53 13.53 -8.89 -10.20
CA HIS A 53 14.79 -8.50 -10.84
C HIS A 53 15.16 -7.13 -10.29
N GLY A 54 16.41 -6.95 -9.88
CA GLY A 54 16.92 -5.64 -9.45
C GLY A 54 16.72 -4.59 -10.55
N GLY A 55 16.54 -3.34 -10.15
CA GLY A 55 16.32 -2.21 -11.04
C GLY A 55 15.97 -0.96 -10.25
N PHE A 56 15.85 0.17 -10.95
CA PHE A 56 15.44 1.43 -10.33
C PHE A 56 13.98 1.38 -9.88
N THR A 57 13.67 2.12 -8.81
CA THR A 57 12.29 2.30 -8.35
C THR A 57 11.47 3.06 -9.41
N GLN A 58 10.19 2.77 -9.48
CA GLN A 58 9.27 3.37 -10.44
C GLN A 58 7.97 3.80 -9.73
N ILE A 59 8.13 4.47 -8.60
CA ILE A 59 7.02 4.91 -7.75
C ILE A 59 6.12 5.87 -8.49
N GLY A 60 6.71 6.78 -9.27
CA GLY A 60 5.96 7.71 -10.10
C GLY A 60 5.00 7.02 -11.09
N LYS A 61 5.39 5.86 -11.65
CA LYS A 61 4.48 5.06 -12.48
C LYS A 61 3.36 4.41 -11.66
N VAL A 62 3.65 3.97 -10.44
CA VAL A 62 2.64 3.41 -9.52
C VAL A 62 1.61 4.47 -9.18
N LEU A 63 2.03 5.67 -8.80
CA LEU A 63 1.13 6.80 -8.50
C LEU A 63 0.28 7.19 -9.72
N THR A 64 0.88 7.27 -10.90
CA THR A 64 0.19 7.58 -12.16
C THR A 64 -0.83 6.48 -12.52
N HIS A 65 -0.47 5.21 -12.33
CA HIS A 65 -1.37 4.10 -12.58
C HIS A 65 -2.57 4.13 -11.61
N ALA A 66 -2.34 4.30 -10.32
CA ALA A 66 -3.39 4.43 -9.32
C ALA A 66 -4.36 5.58 -9.63
N ARG A 67 -3.82 6.74 -10.08
CA ARG A 67 -4.65 7.86 -10.54
C ARG A 67 -5.57 7.46 -11.69
N ARG A 68 -5.01 6.85 -12.74
CA ARG A 68 -5.78 6.41 -13.92
C ARG A 68 -6.86 5.36 -13.58
N GLU A 69 -6.54 4.42 -12.70
CA GLU A 69 -7.53 3.44 -12.24
C GLU A 69 -8.63 4.11 -11.41
N SER A 70 -8.27 5.09 -10.57
CA SER A 70 -9.24 5.83 -9.76
C SER A 70 -10.18 6.72 -10.59
N GLU A 71 -9.76 7.14 -11.79
CA GLU A 71 -10.63 7.83 -12.75
C GLU A 71 -11.69 6.90 -13.37
N LYS A 72 -11.41 5.60 -13.46
CA LYS A 72 -12.36 4.59 -13.97
C LYS A 72 -13.32 4.10 -12.88
N ALA A 73 -12.78 3.82 -11.70
CA ALA A 73 -13.52 3.36 -10.53
C ALA A 73 -12.79 3.76 -9.25
N LYS A 74 -13.53 4.17 -8.22
CA LYS A 74 -12.94 4.64 -6.97
C LYS A 74 -12.02 3.58 -6.35
N ILE A 75 -10.77 3.96 -6.11
CA ILE A 75 -9.80 3.19 -5.33
C ILE A 75 -9.88 3.64 -3.87
N SER A 76 -10.02 2.71 -2.94
CA SER A 76 -10.10 3.01 -1.50
C SER A 76 -8.75 3.29 -0.86
N ALA A 77 -7.67 2.70 -1.38
CA ALA A 77 -6.31 2.88 -0.88
C ALA A 77 -5.27 2.42 -1.89
N LEU A 78 -4.13 3.09 -1.93
CA LEU A 78 -2.90 2.62 -2.56
C LEU A 78 -1.96 2.09 -1.46
N VAL A 79 -1.37 0.93 -1.67
CA VAL A 79 -0.29 0.41 -0.81
C VAL A 79 0.99 0.30 -1.64
N TYR A 80 2.07 0.81 -1.11
CA TYR A 80 3.41 0.64 -1.66
C TYR A 80 4.34 0.04 -0.60
N VAL A 81 5.11 -0.96 -0.98
CA VAL A 81 6.13 -1.60 -0.13
C VAL A 81 7.46 -1.50 -0.84
N GLY A 82 8.47 -0.94 -0.18
CA GLY A 82 9.81 -0.79 -0.75
C GLY A 82 10.84 -0.34 0.28
N ASP A 83 12.10 -0.34 -0.11
CA ASP A 83 13.26 -0.06 0.74
C ASP A 83 14.08 1.14 0.29
N ALA A 84 13.98 1.55 -0.98
CA ALA A 84 14.76 2.62 -1.58
C ALA A 84 13.93 3.55 -2.47
N VAL A 85 14.46 4.72 -2.80
CA VAL A 85 13.91 5.70 -3.75
C VAL A 85 15.05 6.40 -4.46
N GLU A 86 15.10 6.27 -5.78
CA GLU A 86 16.05 6.99 -6.65
C GLU A 86 15.37 8.12 -7.45
N GLU A 87 14.06 8.16 -7.46
CA GLU A 87 13.28 9.17 -8.20
C GLU A 87 13.31 10.52 -7.47
N PRO A 88 13.27 11.67 -8.20
CA PRO A 88 13.18 12.99 -7.59
C PRO A 88 11.92 13.15 -6.73
N ILE A 89 12.09 13.58 -5.49
CA ILE A 89 10.97 13.69 -4.52
C ILE A 89 9.91 14.68 -5.00
N ASP A 90 10.31 15.79 -5.63
CA ASP A 90 9.37 16.82 -6.12
C ASP A 90 8.45 16.26 -7.22
N GLU A 91 8.98 15.41 -8.10
CA GLU A 91 8.16 14.74 -9.12
C GLU A 91 7.16 13.76 -8.49
N LEU A 92 7.60 12.99 -7.48
CA LEU A 92 6.73 12.09 -6.73
C LEU A 92 5.66 12.87 -5.96
N ALA A 93 6.01 13.99 -5.36
CA ALA A 93 5.08 14.89 -4.66
C ALA A 93 4.02 15.45 -5.61
N GLY A 94 4.40 15.87 -6.81
CA GLY A 94 3.45 16.32 -7.84
C GLY A 94 2.42 15.24 -8.18
N ARG A 95 2.88 14.01 -8.46
CA ARG A 95 1.98 12.87 -8.76
C ARG A 95 1.13 12.45 -7.56
N ALA A 96 1.68 12.51 -6.36
CA ALA A 96 0.92 12.26 -5.13
C ALA A 96 -0.17 13.31 -4.91
N GLY A 97 0.10 14.57 -5.25
CA GLY A 97 -0.89 15.65 -5.23
C GLY A 97 -2.07 15.39 -6.17
N GLU A 98 -1.81 14.91 -7.39
CA GLU A 98 -2.86 14.52 -8.34
C GLU A 98 -3.73 13.38 -7.78
N LEU A 99 -3.12 12.37 -7.15
CA LEU A 99 -3.83 11.26 -6.51
C LEU A 99 -4.66 11.73 -5.30
N ALA A 100 -4.13 12.67 -4.55
CA ALA A 100 -4.81 13.29 -3.40
C ALA A 100 -6.09 14.01 -3.78
N LEU A 101 -6.14 14.67 -4.95
CA LEU A 101 -7.34 15.32 -5.47
C LEU A 101 -8.48 14.31 -5.73
N LEU A 102 -8.16 13.07 -6.02
CA LEU A 102 -9.13 11.98 -6.17
C LEU A 102 -9.50 11.31 -4.83
N GLY A 103 -8.93 11.78 -3.73
CA GLY A 103 -9.22 11.28 -2.39
C GLY A 103 -8.67 9.86 -2.12
N VAL A 104 -7.62 9.43 -2.82
CA VAL A 104 -6.99 8.14 -2.63
C VAL A 104 -5.82 8.25 -1.66
N PRO A 105 -5.93 7.72 -0.44
CA PRO A 105 -4.82 7.70 0.51
C PRO A 105 -3.76 6.67 0.08
N ALA A 106 -2.50 7.05 0.21
CA ALA A 106 -1.37 6.16 -0.03
C ALA A 106 -0.72 5.73 1.29
N PHE A 107 -0.57 4.43 1.47
CA PHE A 107 0.08 3.79 2.59
C PHE A 107 1.44 3.27 2.14
N LEU A 108 2.51 3.88 2.63
CA LEU A 108 3.89 3.59 2.25
C LEU A 108 4.56 2.78 3.35
N PHE A 109 4.93 1.54 3.06
CA PHE A 109 5.59 0.65 4.00
C PHE A 109 7.04 0.49 3.61
N GLN A 110 7.92 1.02 4.46
CA GLN A 110 9.36 1.03 4.22
C GLN A 110 10.04 -0.10 4.96
N GLU A 111 10.72 -0.97 4.24
CA GLU A 111 11.65 -1.92 4.82
C GLU A 111 12.99 -1.20 5.12
N GLY A 112 13.48 -1.32 6.36
CA GLY A 112 14.73 -0.67 6.76
C GLY A 112 14.60 0.83 7.02
N ASP A 113 15.70 1.57 6.83
CA ASP A 113 15.85 2.93 7.33
C ASP A 113 16.50 3.93 6.34
N ASP A 114 16.49 3.63 5.05
CA ASP A 114 17.00 4.56 4.03
C ASP A 114 16.37 5.94 4.19
N ALA A 115 17.23 6.95 4.30
CA ALA A 115 16.81 8.31 4.60
C ALA A 115 16.08 8.99 3.43
N ASN A 116 16.47 8.67 2.19
CA ASN A 116 15.82 9.22 1.01
C ASN A 116 14.42 8.63 0.81
N ALA A 117 14.30 7.31 0.97
CA ALA A 117 13.00 6.63 0.97
C ALA A 117 12.09 7.18 2.09
N THR A 118 12.63 7.37 3.29
CA THR A 118 11.87 7.95 4.42
C THR A 118 11.31 9.34 4.08
N ARG A 119 12.11 10.21 3.44
CA ARG A 119 11.66 11.55 3.04
C ARG A 119 10.57 11.48 1.97
N ALA A 120 10.80 10.71 0.91
CA ALA A 120 9.86 10.55 -0.19
C ALA A 120 8.53 9.94 0.28
N PHE A 121 8.58 8.86 1.05
CA PHE A 121 7.38 8.16 1.51
C PHE A 121 6.56 9.00 2.50
N ARG A 122 7.21 9.73 3.40
CA ARG A 122 6.52 10.69 4.29
C ARG A 122 5.80 11.77 3.51
N GLU A 123 6.44 12.31 2.47
CA GLU A 123 5.83 13.38 1.68
C GLU A 123 4.63 12.87 0.87
N ILE A 124 4.73 11.71 0.23
CA ILE A 124 3.60 11.07 -0.46
C ILE A 124 2.45 10.79 0.51
N ALA A 125 2.75 10.19 1.66
CA ALA A 125 1.74 9.88 2.68
C ALA A 125 1.05 11.14 3.21
N ARG A 126 1.83 12.21 3.46
CA ARG A 126 1.31 13.50 3.92
C ARG A 126 0.34 14.13 2.92
N LEU A 127 0.71 14.17 1.64
CA LEU A 127 -0.10 14.77 0.58
C LEU A 127 -1.39 13.99 0.36
N THR A 128 -1.33 12.67 0.38
CA THR A 128 -2.49 11.79 0.13
C THR A 128 -3.34 11.50 1.38
N LYS A 129 -2.99 12.05 2.54
CA LYS A 129 -3.63 11.78 3.85
C LYS A 129 -3.58 10.30 4.26
N GLY A 130 -2.60 9.56 3.76
CA GLY A 130 -2.32 8.19 4.15
C GLY A 130 -1.36 8.08 5.33
N ALA A 131 -0.50 7.05 5.32
CA ALA A 131 0.49 6.85 6.38
C ALA A 131 1.80 6.27 5.82
N HIS A 132 2.92 6.61 6.45
CA HIS A 132 4.22 6.00 6.23
C HIS A 132 4.61 5.19 7.47
N CYS A 133 4.82 3.88 7.34
CA CYS A 133 5.27 3.04 8.43
C CYS A 133 6.52 2.27 8.02
N ARG A 134 7.52 2.27 8.91
CA ARG A 134 8.73 1.45 8.73
C ARG A 134 8.52 0.08 9.37
N PHE A 135 9.15 -0.94 8.82
CA PHE A 135 9.23 -2.26 9.43
C PHE A 135 10.65 -2.82 9.31
N GLY A 136 10.99 -3.75 10.21
CA GLY A 136 12.33 -4.32 10.24
C GLY A 136 12.61 -5.21 9.03
N PRO A 137 13.86 -5.28 8.55
CA PRO A 137 14.24 -6.18 7.48
C PRO A 137 13.83 -7.63 7.81
N GLY A 138 13.10 -8.27 6.90
CA GLY A 138 12.60 -9.64 7.10
C GLY A 138 11.44 -9.78 8.08
N SER A 139 10.90 -8.70 8.64
CA SER A 139 9.77 -8.75 9.58
C SER A 139 8.42 -8.93 8.87
N ALA A 140 8.18 -10.14 8.38
CA ALA A 140 6.91 -10.50 7.74
C ALA A 140 5.69 -10.29 8.65
N ALA A 141 5.86 -10.41 9.97
CA ALA A 141 4.78 -10.21 10.93
C ALA A 141 4.34 -8.74 10.99
N GLU A 142 5.28 -7.79 11.05
CA GLU A 142 4.97 -6.36 11.05
C GLU A 142 4.29 -5.93 9.75
N LEU A 143 4.82 -6.36 8.60
CA LEU A 143 4.20 -6.07 7.31
C LEU A 143 2.78 -6.64 7.22
N ARG A 144 2.55 -7.84 7.74
CA ARG A 144 1.24 -8.48 7.80
C ARG A 144 0.23 -7.63 8.58
N GLU A 145 0.60 -7.14 9.77
CA GLU A 145 -0.25 -6.29 10.57
C GLU A 145 -0.62 -4.99 9.84
N LEU A 146 0.34 -4.36 9.18
CA LEU A 146 0.13 -3.14 8.41
C LEU A 146 -0.80 -3.37 7.21
N LEU A 147 -0.58 -4.43 6.43
CA LEU A 147 -1.42 -4.78 5.28
C LEU A 147 -2.84 -5.15 5.70
N THR A 148 -3.00 -5.89 6.81
CA THR A 148 -4.32 -6.21 7.38
C THR A 148 -5.06 -4.94 7.79
N ALA A 149 -4.39 -4.01 8.42
CA ALA A 149 -4.98 -2.72 8.81
C ALA A 149 -5.44 -1.90 7.59
N VAL A 150 -4.65 -1.85 6.52
CA VAL A 150 -5.07 -1.17 5.28
C VAL A 150 -6.24 -1.89 4.61
N ALA A 151 -6.27 -3.22 4.62
CA ALA A 151 -7.39 -3.97 4.06
C ALA A 151 -8.71 -3.61 4.78
N VAL A 152 -8.69 -3.53 6.11
CA VAL A 152 -9.84 -3.09 6.92
C VAL A 152 -10.21 -1.64 6.63
N TYR A 153 -9.22 -0.76 6.49
CA TYR A 153 -9.47 0.62 6.08
C TYR A 153 -10.12 0.70 4.69
N ALA A 154 -9.62 -0.05 3.73
CA ALA A 154 -10.15 -0.07 2.36
C ALA A 154 -11.61 -0.54 2.30
N ALA A 155 -11.99 -1.51 3.14
CA ALA A 155 -13.33 -2.07 3.20
C ALA A 155 -14.33 -1.21 3.98
N GLY A 156 -13.91 -0.58 5.09
CA GLY A 156 -14.80 0.09 6.03
C GLY A 156 -14.38 1.49 6.49
N GLY A 157 -13.34 2.05 5.87
CA GLY A 157 -12.86 3.38 6.18
C GLY A 157 -12.21 3.51 7.56
N ARG A 158 -12.03 4.76 7.98
CA ARG A 158 -11.39 5.10 9.26
C ARG A 158 -12.11 4.49 10.48
N LYS A 159 -13.43 4.46 10.47
CA LYS A 159 -14.23 3.89 11.58
C LYS A 159 -13.96 2.40 11.77
N ALA A 160 -13.85 1.64 10.69
CA ALA A 160 -13.51 0.21 10.76
C ALA A 160 -12.08 0.01 11.29
N LEU A 161 -11.14 0.86 10.88
CA LEU A 161 -9.76 0.84 11.36
C LEU A 161 -9.70 1.16 12.87
N GLU A 162 -10.44 2.14 13.35
CA GLU A 162 -10.55 2.48 14.77
C GLU A 162 -11.13 1.32 15.59
N ALA A 163 -12.11 0.60 15.06
CA ALA A 163 -12.69 -0.57 15.68
C ALA A 163 -11.74 -1.77 15.82
N MET A 164 -10.58 -1.75 15.14
CA MET A 164 -9.52 -2.74 15.33
C MET A 164 -8.65 -2.49 16.57
N LEU A 165 -8.61 -1.27 17.10
CA LEU A 165 -7.66 -0.90 18.18
C LEU A 165 -7.69 -1.82 19.41
N PRO A 166 -8.85 -2.25 19.92
CA PRO A 166 -8.93 -3.15 21.05
C PRO A 166 -8.72 -4.64 20.70
N LYS A 167 -8.64 -4.99 19.41
CA LYS A 167 -8.58 -6.39 18.97
C LYS A 167 -7.13 -6.88 18.84
N PRO A 168 -6.90 -8.20 18.88
CA PRO A 168 -5.63 -8.76 18.43
C PRO A 168 -5.33 -8.29 17.00
N GLY A 169 -4.10 -7.83 16.76
CA GLY A 169 -3.72 -7.23 15.46
C GLY A 169 -3.97 -5.72 15.36
N GLY A 170 -4.47 -5.06 16.42
CA GLY A 170 -4.69 -3.61 16.45
C GLY A 170 -3.42 -2.75 16.41
N THR A 171 -2.23 -3.34 16.52
CA THR A 171 -0.94 -2.63 16.41
C THR A 171 -0.80 -1.94 15.06
N GLY A 172 -1.08 -2.63 13.96
CA GLY A 172 -1.07 -2.04 12.62
C GLY A 172 -2.04 -0.85 12.51
N ALA A 173 -3.28 -1.01 13.00
CA ALA A 173 -4.27 0.06 13.01
C ALA A 173 -3.80 1.29 13.81
N ARG A 174 -3.20 1.08 15.00
CA ARG A 174 -2.65 2.17 15.81
C ARG A 174 -1.55 2.93 15.10
N ARG A 175 -0.67 2.22 14.41
CA ARG A 175 0.43 2.82 13.63
C ARG A 175 -0.10 3.67 12.47
N LEU A 176 -1.11 3.20 11.73
CA LEU A 176 -1.72 3.96 10.64
C LEU A 176 -2.46 5.18 11.16
N LEU A 177 -3.36 5.01 12.13
CA LEU A 177 -4.15 6.10 12.69
C LEU A 177 -3.29 7.21 13.32
N GLY A 178 -2.16 6.84 13.94
CA GLY A 178 -1.22 7.81 14.51
C GLY A 178 -0.57 8.74 13.47
N GLN A 179 -0.62 8.40 12.19
CA GLN A 179 -0.04 9.21 11.11
C GLN A 179 -1.08 9.83 10.19
N MET A 180 -2.25 9.22 10.07
CA MET A 180 -3.34 9.74 9.27
C MET A 180 -3.91 11.01 9.90
N ARG A 181 -3.76 12.14 9.23
CA ARG A 181 -4.36 13.41 9.67
C ARG A 181 -5.88 13.39 9.43
N SER A 182 -6.58 14.00 10.36
CA SER A 182 -8.02 14.23 10.28
C SER A 182 -8.36 15.18 9.15
#